data_884eb5ebda122e7db2dc82134a761687
#
_entry.id   884eb5ebda122e7db2dc82134a761687
#
_cell.length_a   1.000
_cell.length_b   1.000
_cell.length_c   1.000
_cell.angle_alpha   90.00
_cell.angle_beta   90.00
_cell.angle_gamma   90.00
#
_symmetry.space_group_name_H-M   'P 1'
#
loop_
_entity.id
_entity.type
_entity.pdbx_description
1 polymer ?
#
loop_
_entity_poly.entity_id
_entity_poly.type
_entity_poly.pdbx_seq_one_letter_code
_entity_poly.pdbx_strand_id
1 'polypeptide(L)'
;MCDIERVGRYRRVLGWFVVGATAAVLELALLRLLFEVVGWALPVATAVAAEVLILGKFVTTDRLVFGHGTPTVNRLLRYHGASAGALVVYWVVINALAVLGGLPYIAAFIVGTAAAFFWSLVTNFFWVWAQPVRG
;
A
#
# COMPACT_ATOMS: atom_id res chain seq x y z
N MET A 1 -20.86 -25.81 0.51
CA MET A 1 -20.23 -25.13 -0.60
C MET A 1 -20.02 -23.64 -0.36
N CYS A 2 -21.05 -22.93 0.08
CA CYS A 2 -20.92 -21.49 0.37
C CYS A 2 -19.87 -21.17 1.44
N ASP A 3 -19.65 -22.07 2.40
CA ASP A 3 -18.69 -21.85 3.48
C ASP A 3 -17.23 -21.92 3.02
N ILE A 4 -16.92 -22.78 2.04
CA ILE A 4 -15.56 -22.93 1.52
C ILE A 4 -15.15 -21.69 0.72
N GLU A 5 -16.06 -21.16 -0.10
CA GLU A 5 -15.81 -19.93 -0.85
C GLU A 5 -15.68 -18.72 0.08
N ARG A 6 -16.51 -18.70 1.13
CA ARG A 6 -16.46 -17.66 2.13
C ARG A 6 -15.13 -17.67 2.90
N VAL A 7 -14.69 -18.85 3.32
CA VAL A 7 -13.42 -19.03 4.01
C VAL A 7 -12.24 -18.62 3.10
N GLY A 8 -12.29 -19.02 1.83
CA GLY A 8 -11.25 -18.61 0.87
C GLY A 8 -11.20 -17.12 0.67
N ARG A 9 -12.35 -16.45 0.66
CA ARG A 9 -12.43 -15.00 0.56
C ARG A 9 -11.84 -14.31 1.80
N TYR A 10 -12.20 -14.81 2.99
CA TYR A 10 -11.66 -14.27 4.25
C TYR A 10 -10.15 -14.45 4.34
N ARG A 11 -9.62 -15.59 3.88
CA ARG A 11 -8.18 -15.82 3.87
C ARG A 11 -7.46 -14.82 2.96
N ARG A 12 -8.01 -14.51 1.80
CA ARG A 12 -7.41 -13.53 0.88
C ARG A 12 -7.45 -12.12 1.45
N VAL A 13 -8.58 -11.73 2.02
CA VAL A 13 -8.72 -10.42 2.67
C VAL A 13 -7.77 -10.31 3.86
N LEU A 14 -7.72 -11.34 4.70
CA LEU A 14 -6.83 -11.35 5.86
C LEU A 14 -5.35 -11.31 5.42
N GLY A 15 -4.98 -12.06 4.39
CA GLY A 15 -3.64 -12.03 3.83
C GLY A 15 -3.26 -10.65 3.30
N TRP A 16 -4.21 -10.00 2.63
CA TRP A 16 -4.01 -8.63 2.13
C TRP A 16 -3.78 -7.65 3.29
N PHE A 17 -4.57 -7.76 4.37
CA PHE A 17 -4.39 -6.93 5.56
C PHE A 17 -3.03 -7.17 6.23
N VAL A 18 -2.63 -8.43 6.37
CA VAL A 18 -1.35 -8.78 7.00
C VAL A 18 -0.18 -8.24 6.18
N VAL A 19 -0.22 -8.40 4.86
CA VAL A 19 0.81 -7.86 3.96
C VAL A 19 0.84 -6.33 4.06
N GLY A 20 -0.32 -5.69 4.03
CA GLY A 20 -0.42 -4.24 4.13
C GLY A 20 0.11 -3.70 5.47
N ALA A 21 -0.27 -4.34 6.57
CA ALA A 21 0.19 -3.93 7.90
C ALA A 21 1.71 -4.11 8.06
N THR A 22 2.23 -5.25 7.61
CA THR A 22 3.67 -5.52 7.64
C THR A 22 4.43 -4.51 6.79
N ALA A 23 3.93 -4.23 5.60
CA ALA A 23 4.54 -3.25 4.70
C ALA A 23 4.52 -1.85 5.31
N ALA A 24 3.43 -1.46 5.99
CA ALA A 24 3.35 -0.15 6.64
C ALA A 24 4.41 -0.01 7.74
N VAL A 25 4.63 -1.05 8.54
CA VAL A 25 5.67 -1.04 9.57
C VAL A 25 7.06 -0.92 8.94
N LEU A 26 7.32 -1.70 7.89
CA LEU A 26 8.59 -1.65 7.17
C LEU A 26 8.79 -0.30 6.48
N GLU A 27 7.72 0.27 5.94
CA GLU A 27 7.76 1.59 5.32
C GLU A 27 8.11 2.68 6.33
N LEU A 28 7.51 2.63 7.51
CA LEU A 28 7.84 3.58 8.57
C LEU A 28 9.30 3.44 9.00
N ALA A 29 9.80 2.21 9.12
CA ALA A 29 11.20 1.96 9.45
C ALA A 29 12.13 2.51 8.37
N LEU A 30 11.81 2.29 7.10
CA LEU A 30 12.59 2.83 5.98
C LEU A 30 12.52 4.35 5.92
N LEU A 31 11.33 4.92 6.11
CA LEU A 31 11.14 6.36 6.15
C LEU A 31 11.97 6.98 7.27
N ARG A 32 11.94 6.38 8.44
CA ARG A 32 12.74 6.84 9.58
C ARG A 32 14.23 6.80 9.27
N LEU A 33 14.70 5.73 8.63
CA LEU A 33 16.10 5.61 8.21
C LEU A 33 16.48 6.71 7.22
N LEU A 34 15.69 6.92 6.19
CA LEU A 34 15.99 7.90 5.15
C LEU A 34 15.91 9.33 5.68
N PHE A 35 14.93 9.61 6.52
CA PHE A 35 14.71 10.97 7.03
C PHE A 35 15.64 11.31 8.18
N GLU A 36 15.76 10.44 9.19
CA GLU A 36 16.52 10.74 10.42
C GLU A 36 18.00 10.39 10.31
N VAL A 37 18.36 9.30 9.65
CA VAL A 37 19.74 8.83 9.59
C VAL A 37 20.47 9.35 8.35
N VAL A 38 19.86 9.19 7.17
CA VAL A 38 20.47 9.64 5.91
C VAL A 38 20.32 11.15 5.74
N GLY A 39 19.27 11.75 6.28
CA GLY A 39 19.04 13.18 6.25
C GLY A 39 18.35 13.69 4.98
N TRP A 40 17.62 12.82 4.29
CA TRP A 40 16.87 13.23 3.11
C TRP A 40 15.66 14.10 3.49
N ALA A 41 15.28 15.01 2.59
CA ALA A 41 14.08 15.80 2.77
C ALA A 41 12.85 14.89 2.85
N LEU A 42 11.88 15.25 3.71
CA LEU A 42 10.70 14.42 3.94
C LEU A 42 9.92 14.09 2.66
N PRO A 43 9.67 15.03 1.74
CA PRO A 43 8.98 14.69 0.49
C PRO A 43 9.67 13.59 -0.33
N VAL A 44 11.00 13.63 -0.40
CA VAL A 44 11.79 12.63 -1.12
C VAL A 44 11.80 11.30 -0.36
N ALA A 45 12.03 11.37 0.95
CA ALA A 45 12.05 10.16 1.79
C ALA A 45 10.73 9.41 1.75
N THR A 46 9.59 10.11 1.83
CA THR A 46 8.27 9.50 1.76
C THR A 46 8.00 8.87 0.39
N ALA A 47 8.38 9.54 -0.68
CA ALA A 47 8.18 9.00 -2.04
C ALA A 47 9.00 7.74 -2.26
N VAL A 48 10.28 7.75 -1.88
CA VAL A 48 11.16 6.59 -2.06
C VAL A 48 10.72 5.42 -1.18
N ALA A 49 10.41 5.67 0.08
CA ALA A 49 9.95 4.63 0.99
C ALA A 49 8.67 3.97 0.47
N ALA A 50 7.71 4.76 0.04
CA ALA A 50 6.45 4.25 -0.52
C ALA A 50 6.69 3.40 -1.76
N GLU A 51 7.53 3.87 -2.68
CA GLU A 51 7.83 3.15 -3.93
C GLU A 51 8.47 1.79 -3.65
N VAL A 52 9.46 1.75 -2.78
CA VAL A 52 10.12 0.48 -2.40
C VAL A 52 9.11 -0.50 -1.83
N LEU A 53 8.24 -0.04 -0.94
CA LEU A 53 7.26 -0.91 -0.31
C LEU A 53 6.12 -1.32 -1.26
N ILE A 54 5.76 -0.48 -2.23
CA ILE A 54 4.80 -0.86 -3.26
C ILE A 54 5.32 -2.04 -4.06
N LEU A 55 6.58 -1.99 -4.47
CA LEU A 55 7.21 -3.10 -5.19
C LEU A 55 7.27 -4.36 -4.33
N GLY A 56 7.65 -4.22 -3.08
CA GLY A 56 7.69 -5.34 -2.14
C GLY A 56 6.32 -5.94 -1.88
N LYS A 57 5.31 -5.11 -1.69
CA LYS A 57 3.92 -5.56 -1.52
C LYS A 57 3.42 -6.30 -2.75
N PHE A 58 3.73 -5.80 -3.94
CA PHE A 58 3.34 -6.45 -5.18
C PHE A 58 3.88 -7.89 -5.24
N VAL A 59 5.17 -8.06 -5.04
CA VAL A 59 5.80 -9.38 -5.13
C VAL A 59 5.22 -10.32 -4.05
N THR A 60 5.08 -9.83 -2.82
CA THR A 60 4.55 -10.62 -1.72
C THR A 60 3.09 -11.01 -1.97
N THR A 61 2.26 -10.06 -2.38
CA THR A 61 0.84 -10.32 -2.65
C THR A 61 0.68 -11.28 -3.83
N ASP A 62 1.44 -11.07 -4.90
CA ASP A 62 1.35 -11.90 -6.09
C ASP A 62 1.72 -13.36 -5.80
N ARG A 63 2.75 -13.57 -4.99
CA ARG A 63 3.24 -14.93 -4.68
C ARG A 63 2.48 -15.59 -3.54
N LEU A 64 2.28 -14.87 -2.43
CA LEU A 64 1.75 -15.48 -1.21
C LEU A 64 0.22 -15.46 -1.15
N VAL A 65 -0.41 -14.39 -1.59
CA VAL A 65 -1.86 -14.27 -1.50
C VAL A 65 -2.54 -14.92 -2.70
N PHE A 66 -2.03 -14.69 -3.90
CA PHE A 66 -2.64 -15.21 -5.13
C PHE A 66 -1.96 -16.46 -5.67
N GLY A 67 -0.79 -16.84 -5.13
CA GLY A 67 -0.11 -18.08 -5.48
C GLY A 67 0.49 -18.11 -6.88
N HIS A 68 0.77 -16.96 -7.48
CA HIS A 68 1.42 -16.92 -8.78
C HIS A 68 2.90 -17.29 -8.67
N GLY A 69 3.40 -18.06 -9.63
CA GLY A 69 4.79 -18.52 -9.63
C GLY A 69 5.80 -17.41 -9.87
N THR A 70 5.58 -16.62 -10.92
CA THR A 70 6.49 -15.53 -11.31
C THR A 70 5.70 -14.24 -11.52
N PRO A 71 6.17 -13.11 -10.96
CA PRO A 71 5.57 -11.81 -11.25
C PRO A 71 5.77 -11.46 -12.73
N THR A 72 4.75 -10.89 -13.36
CA THR A 72 4.85 -10.38 -14.73
C THR A 72 4.85 -8.86 -14.71
N VAL A 73 5.50 -8.27 -15.71
CA VAL A 73 5.54 -6.82 -15.89
C VAL A 73 4.13 -6.25 -16.05
N ASN A 74 3.25 -6.96 -16.76
CA ASN A 74 1.88 -6.52 -16.98
C ASN A 74 1.09 -6.43 -15.65
N ARG A 75 1.22 -7.45 -14.79
CA ARG A 75 0.58 -7.42 -13.46
C ARG A 75 1.16 -6.32 -12.59
N LEU A 76 2.49 -6.12 -12.65
CA LEU A 76 3.17 -5.06 -11.92
C LEU A 76 2.65 -3.68 -12.34
N LEU A 77 2.53 -3.43 -13.63
CA LEU A 77 2.03 -2.16 -14.15
C LEU A 77 0.58 -1.90 -13.72
N ARG A 78 -0.25 -2.92 -13.75
CA ARG A 78 -1.64 -2.81 -13.29
C ARG A 78 -1.73 -2.52 -11.81
N TYR A 79 -0.94 -3.24 -11.01
CA TYR A 79 -0.90 -3.03 -9.57
C TYR A 79 -0.38 -1.65 -9.24
N HIS A 80 0.69 -1.23 -9.90
CA HIS A 80 1.29 0.08 -9.69
C HIS A 80 0.32 1.20 -10.08
N GLY A 81 -0.37 1.04 -11.22
CA GLY A 81 -1.40 1.99 -11.66
C GLY A 81 -2.55 2.09 -10.67
N ALA A 82 -3.03 0.96 -10.16
CA ALA A 82 -4.09 0.94 -9.15
C ALA A 82 -3.63 1.55 -7.82
N SER A 83 -2.35 1.39 -7.48
CA SER A 83 -1.77 1.94 -6.26
C SER A 83 -1.38 3.42 -6.38
N ALA A 84 -1.29 3.95 -7.60
CA ALA A 84 -0.85 5.33 -7.83
C ALA A 84 -1.76 6.35 -7.13
N GLY A 85 -3.08 6.13 -7.16
CA GLY A 85 -4.03 7.00 -6.46
C GLY A 85 -3.79 7.00 -4.96
N ALA A 86 -3.62 5.82 -4.37
CA ALA A 86 -3.33 5.67 -2.94
C ALA A 86 -1.98 6.32 -2.59
N LEU A 87 -0.99 6.17 -3.45
CA LEU A 87 0.32 6.80 -3.27
C LEU A 87 0.23 8.32 -3.26
N VAL A 88 -0.53 8.89 -4.18
CA VAL A 88 -0.74 10.34 -4.23
C VAL A 88 -1.42 10.84 -2.96
N VAL A 89 -2.47 10.16 -2.51
CA VAL A 89 -3.18 10.51 -1.27
C VAL A 89 -2.22 10.44 -0.09
N TYR A 90 -1.48 9.36 0.05
CA TYR A 90 -0.48 9.17 1.10
C TYR A 90 0.54 10.30 1.11
N TRP A 91 1.16 10.57 -0.02
CA TRP A 91 2.22 11.56 -0.14
C TRP A 91 1.72 12.97 0.17
N VAL A 92 0.57 13.34 -0.40
CA VAL A 92 -0.03 14.67 -0.19
C VAL A 92 -0.39 14.86 1.28
N VAL A 93 -1.04 13.88 1.91
CA VAL A 93 -1.48 13.99 3.31
C VAL A 93 -0.27 14.11 4.25
N ILE A 94 0.73 13.25 4.08
CA ILE A 94 1.93 13.29 4.95
C ILE A 94 2.62 14.65 4.82
N ASN A 95 2.88 15.09 3.62
CA ASN A 95 3.65 16.33 3.42
C ASN A 95 2.85 17.56 3.82
N ALA A 96 1.55 17.57 3.54
CA ALA A 96 0.69 18.68 3.97
C ALA A 96 0.65 18.80 5.50
N LEU A 97 0.46 17.69 6.21
CA LEU A 97 0.39 17.70 7.67
C LEU A 97 1.75 17.97 8.33
N ALA A 98 2.81 17.36 7.82
CA ALA A 98 4.13 17.50 8.43
C ALA A 98 4.80 18.82 8.06
N VAL A 99 4.80 19.18 6.78
CA VAL A 99 5.54 20.34 6.28
C VAL A 99 4.74 21.62 6.48
N LEU A 100 3.46 21.63 6.10
CA LEU A 100 2.61 22.81 6.18
C LEU A 100 1.91 22.94 7.54
N GLY A 101 1.50 21.82 8.13
CA GLY A 101 0.78 21.81 9.40
C GLY A 101 1.64 21.71 10.64
N GLY A 102 2.93 21.44 10.49
CA GLY A 102 3.86 21.35 11.63
C GLY A 102 3.68 20.12 12.52
N LEU A 103 2.95 19.10 12.07
CA LEU A 103 2.79 17.87 12.84
C LEU A 103 4.07 17.01 12.78
N PRO A 104 4.33 16.20 13.83
CA PRO A 104 5.42 15.24 13.76
C PRO A 104 5.22 14.29 12.57
N TYR A 105 6.30 13.94 11.88
CA TYR A 105 6.19 13.12 10.67
C TYR A 105 5.59 11.74 10.95
N ILE A 106 5.79 11.19 12.14
CA ILE A 106 5.20 9.89 12.52
C ILE A 106 3.68 10.00 12.60
N ALA A 107 3.15 11.07 13.21
CA ALA A 107 1.71 11.31 13.27
C ALA A 107 1.15 11.54 11.85
N ALA A 108 1.85 12.32 11.03
CA ALA A 108 1.49 12.55 9.64
C ALA A 108 1.49 11.24 8.83
N PHE A 109 2.48 10.38 9.07
CA PHE A 109 2.56 9.06 8.45
C PHE A 109 1.33 8.20 8.79
N ILE A 110 0.93 8.16 10.06
CA ILE A 110 -0.23 7.37 10.49
C ILE A 110 -1.49 7.86 9.77
N VAL A 111 -1.71 9.15 9.74
CA VAL A 111 -2.88 9.73 9.08
C VAL A 111 -2.82 9.50 7.56
N GLY A 112 -1.66 9.70 6.95
CA GLY A 112 -1.48 9.48 5.51
C GLY A 112 -1.68 8.03 5.11
N THR A 113 -1.16 7.09 5.91
CA THR A 113 -1.34 5.65 5.69
C THR A 113 -2.81 5.26 5.82
N ALA A 114 -3.50 5.78 6.84
CA ALA A 114 -4.94 5.54 7.02
C ALA A 114 -5.76 6.08 5.85
N ALA A 115 -5.45 7.28 5.38
CA ALA A 115 -6.12 7.89 4.24
C ALA A 115 -5.89 7.09 2.95
N ALA A 116 -4.65 6.67 2.71
CA ALA A 116 -4.30 5.84 1.55
C ALA A 116 -4.97 4.47 1.61
N PHE A 117 -5.02 3.88 2.80
CA PHE A 117 -5.71 2.60 3.02
C PHE A 117 -7.20 2.73 2.70
N PHE A 118 -7.84 3.77 3.20
CA PHE A 118 -9.25 4.03 2.93
C PHE A 118 -9.51 4.23 1.44
N TRP A 119 -8.66 5.01 0.77
CA TRP A 119 -8.72 5.22 -0.68
C TRP A 119 -8.59 3.89 -1.44
N SER A 120 -7.61 3.08 -1.04
CA SER A 120 -7.38 1.78 -1.65
C SER A 120 -8.57 0.84 -1.46
N LEU A 121 -9.17 0.85 -0.27
CA LEU A 121 -10.34 0.05 0.03
C LEU A 121 -11.54 0.45 -0.86
N VAL A 122 -11.82 1.75 -0.97
CA VAL A 122 -12.90 2.27 -1.81
C VAL A 122 -12.65 1.92 -3.27
N THR A 123 -11.44 2.14 -3.76
CA THR A 123 -11.08 1.86 -5.16
C THR A 123 -11.21 0.36 -5.48
N ASN A 124 -10.76 -0.50 -4.58
CA ASN A 124 -10.88 -1.94 -4.77
C ASN A 124 -12.34 -2.39 -4.80
N PHE A 125 -13.18 -1.87 -3.91
CA PHE A 125 -14.59 -2.24 -3.88
C PHE A 125 -15.35 -1.74 -5.11
N PHE A 126 -15.10 -0.51 -5.54
CA PHE A 126 -15.88 0.09 -6.62
C PHE A 126 -15.31 -0.17 -8.01
N TRP A 127 -14.04 -0.52 -8.11
CA TRP A 127 -13.41 -0.71 -9.40
C TRP A 127 -12.99 -2.16 -9.64
N VAL A 128 -12.16 -2.73 -8.75
CA VAL A 128 -11.56 -4.05 -8.97
C VAL A 128 -12.59 -5.16 -8.77
N TRP A 129 -13.42 -5.05 -7.73
CA TRP A 129 -14.40 -6.09 -7.38
C TRP A 129 -15.78 -5.88 -7.99
N ALA A 130 -16.03 -4.71 -8.55
CA ALA A 130 -17.27 -4.43 -9.25
C ALA A 130 -17.28 -5.02 -10.66
N GLN A 131 -16.11 -5.38 -11.21
CA GLN A 131 -16.05 -5.99 -12.53
C GLN A 131 -16.40 -7.48 -12.45
N PRO A 132 -17.27 -7.98 -13.36
CA PRO A 132 -17.56 -9.40 -13.41
C PRO A 132 -16.26 -10.17 -13.69
N VAL A 133 -16.02 -11.22 -12.90
CA VAL A 133 -14.88 -12.09 -13.10
C VAL A 133 -15.05 -12.78 -14.44
N ARG A 134 -14.38 -12.28 -15.45
CA ARG A 134 -14.24 -13.02 -16.69
C ARG A 134 -13.08 -13.97 -16.51
N GLY A 135 -13.45 -15.20 -16.46
CA GLY A 135 -12.61 -16.37 -16.23
C GLY A 135 -11.23 -16.36 -16.73
#